data_1732ceb52e63b0e1644b169afed3cfd0
#
_entry.id   1732ceb52e63b0e1644b169afed3cfd0
#
_cell.length_a   1.000
_cell.length_b   1.000
_cell.length_c   1.000
_cell.angle_alpha   90.00
_cell.angle_beta   90.00
_cell.angle_gamma   90.00
#
_symmetry.space_group_name_H-M   'P 1'
#
loop_
_entity.id
_entity.type
_entity.pdbx_description
1 polymer ?
#
loop_
_entity_poly.entity_id
_entity_poly.type
_entity_poly.pdbx_seq_one_letter_code
_entity_poly.pdbx_strand_id
1 'polypeptide(L)'
;MKKINKFLEITKAAASGILGVLSAYFFKKHLNEGGGEELWGTIAIAVVLFIVVSIFNYVIANIIDKCQWIRKKMLGKDFLEGIWMQKIASRSLTEKPIDYHIISILYEKGFYKITGESYNKKGKYIASFQSYSSKYENHILEYPFTVATIENNTEKKIYGTSKLTFSPADRLPDKYIGTVCSNLRKNPIYVIAKKLPKGKCIDLKTSEGRKDFEAFVN
;
A
#
# COMPACT_ATOMS: atom_id res chain seq x y z
N MET A 1 -3.29 6.91 -4.04
CA MET A 1 -1.97 7.38 -3.54
C MET A 1 -1.80 8.88 -3.68
N LYS A 2 -1.95 9.48 -4.88
CA LYS A 2 -1.82 10.95 -5.09
C LYS A 2 -2.63 11.80 -4.10
N LYS A 3 -3.82 11.36 -3.66
CA LYS A 3 -4.68 12.12 -2.74
C LYS A 3 -4.10 12.25 -1.33
N ILE A 4 -3.55 11.18 -0.74
CA ILE A 4 -2.94 11.22 0.60
C ILE A 4 -1.67 12.06 0.57
N ASN A 5 -0.81 11.81 -0.42
CA ASN A 5 0.42 12.59 -0.57
C ASN A 5 0.11 14.08 -0.79
N LYS A 6 -0.85 14.40 -1.67
CA LYS A 6 -1.30 15.78 -1.90
C LYS A 6 -1.87 16.41 -0.62
N PHE A 7 -2.65 15.68 0.18
CA PHE A 7 -3.15 16.17 1.47
C PHE A 7 -2.00 16.48 2.43
N LEU A 8 -1.02 15.57 2.56
CA LEU A 8 0.15 15.79 3.40
C LEU A 8 1.03 16.97 2.90
N GLU A 9 1.16 17.14 1.60
CA GLU A 9 1.86 18.29 1.00
C GLU A 9 1.12 19.60 1.30
N ILE A 10 -0.20 19.62 1.14
CA ILE A 10 -1.02 20.80 1.44
C ILE A 10 -0.92 21.16 2.94
N THR A 11 -1.00 20.19 3.84
CA THR A 11 -0.86 20.43 5.29
C THR A 11 0.52 20.96 5.64
N LYS A 12 1.59 20.43 5.03
CA LYS A 12 2.95 20.95 5.20
C LYS A 12 3.09 22.38 4.67
N ALA A 13 2.59 22.64 3.47
CA ALA A 13 2.65 23.97 2.85
C ALA A 13 1.85 25.01 3.66
N ALA A 14 0.65 24.66 4.12
CA ALA A 14 -0.16 25.54 4.98
C ALA A 14 0.54 25.85 6.30
N ALA A 15 1.11 24.82 6.94
CA ALA A 15 1.85 24.97 8.18
C ALA A 15 3.10 25.86 7.99
N SER A 16 3.84 25.66 6.90
CA SER A 16 5.01 26.50 6.55
C SER A 16 4.59 27.94 6.22
N GLY A 17 3.46 28.13 5.54
CA GLY A 17 2.90 29.44 5.25
C GLY A 17 2.53 30.21 6.52
N ILE A 18 1.84 29.56 7.46
CA ILE A 18 1.48 30.16 8.77
C ILE A 18 2.74 30.56 9.52
N LEU A 19 3.76 29.69 9.56
CA LEU A 19 5.05 29.98 10.18
C LEU A 19 5.72 31.19 9.53
N GLY A 20 5.73 31.28 8.20
CA GLY A 20 6.29 32.40 7.47
C GLY A 20 5.61 33.75 7.80
N VAL A 21 4.26 33.74 7.84
CA VAL A 21 3.48 34.96 8.20
C VAL A 21 3.73 35.36 9.65
N LEU A 22 3.71 34.41 10.58
CA LEU A 22 4.00 34.71 11.99
C LEU A 22 5.42 35.22 12.19
N SER A 23 6.40 34.58 11.58
CA SER A 23 7.80 35.04 11.65
C SER A 23 7.97 36.46 11.08
N ALA A 24 7.34 36.76 9.93
CA ALA A 24 7.39 38.09 9.33
C ALA A 24 6.67 39.17 10.23
N TYR A 25 5.56 38.81 10.84
CA TYR A 25 4.83 39.68 11.77
C TYR A 25 5.69 40.03 12.99
N PHE A 26 6.26 39.04 13.64
CA PHE A 26 7.15 39.23 14.79
C PHE A 26 8.41 40.02 14.42
N PHE A 27 9.03 39.68 13.28
CA PHE A 27 10.20 40.41 12.81
C PHE A 27 9.92 41.89 12.54
N LYS A 28 8.79 42.21 11.88
CA LYS A 28 8.37 43.57 11.61
C LYS A 28 8.10 44.36 12.90
N LYS A 29 7.45 43.74 13.90
CA LYS A 29 7.18 44.34 15.20
C LYS A 29 8.46 44.75 15.90
N HIS A 30 9.46 43.88 15.91
CA HIS A 30 10.74 44.09 16.61
C HIS A 30 11.66 45.07 15.89
N LEU A 31 11.66 45.13 14.56
CA LEU A 31 12.39 46.15 13.83
C LEU A 31 11.94 47.58 14.18
N ASN A 32 10.66 47.76 14.54
CA ASN A 32 10.12 49.06 14.88
C ASN A 32 10.37 49.45 16.34
N GLU A 33 10.67 48.53 17.24
CA GLU A 33 10.81 48.78 18.69
C GLU A 33 12.28 48.78 19.19
N GLY A 34 13.29 48.59 18.31
CA GLY A 34 14.72 48.98 18.54
C GLY A 34 15.51 48.16 19.58
N GLY A 35 15.07 46.96 19.99
CA GLY A 35 15.71 46.20 21.05
C GLY A 35 16.39 44.89 20.58
N GLY A 36 17.70 44.79 20.73
CA GLY A 36 18.46 43.58 20.39
C GLY A 36 18.09 42.33 21.21
N GLU A 37 17.66 42.49 22.46
CA GLU A 37 17.21 41.37 23.31
C GLU A 37 15.92 40.72 22.82
N GLU A 38 15.05 41.50 22.20
CA GLU A 38 13.79 41.01 21.63
C GLU A 38 13.97 40.15 20.34
N LEU A 39 15.09 40.30 19.61
CA LEU A 39 15.44 39.48 18.46
C LEU A 39 15.58 38.01 18.86
N TRP A 40 16.23 37.71 19.97
CA TRP A 40 16.38 36.34 20.48
C TRP A 40 15.04 35.74 20.88
N GLY A 41 14.15 36.55 21.47
CA GLY A 41 12.77 36.12 21.79
C GLY A 41 12.00 35.71 20.53
N THR A 42 12.11 36.49 19.44
CA THR A 42 11.47 36.18 18.15
C THR A 42 12.00 34.91 17.54
N ILE A 43 13.31 34.71 17.53
CA ILE A 43 13.93 33.48 17.03
C ILE A 43 13.47 32.28 17.86
N ALA A 44 13.43 32.39 19.18
CA ALA A 44 12.95 31.31 20.05
C ALA A 44 11.50 30.93 19.74
N ILE A 45 10.60 31.91 19.58
CA ILE A 45 9.20 31.66 19.19
C ILE A 45 9.12 30.96 17.82
N ALA A 46 9.88 31.42 16.82
CA ALA A 46 9.89 30.79 15.50
C ALA A 46 10.35 29.33 15.55
N VAL A 47 11.37 29.02 16.35
CA VAL A 47 11.87 27.66 16.57
C VAL A 47 10.81 26.80 17.25
N VAL A 48 10.16 27.30 18.30
CA VAL A 48 9.07 26.58 19.00
C VAL A 48 7.93 26.28 18.05
N LEU A 49 7.48 27.26 17.25
CA LEU A 49 6.42 27.05 16.26
C LEU A 49 6.81 26.03 15.20
N PHE A 50 8.06 26.05 14.72
CA PHE A 50 8.56 25.05 13.79
C PHE A 50 8.52 23.63 14.38
N ILE A 51 8.93 23.47 15.63
CA ILE A 51 8.87 22.20 16.35
C ILE A 51 7.42 21.72 16.48
N VAL A 52 6.51 22.59 16.92
CA VAL A 52 5.08 22.27 17.09
C VAL A 52 4.48 21.81 15.77
N VAL A 53 4.73 22.53 14.66
CA VAL A 53 4.21 22.14 13.34
C VAL A 53 4.83 20.84 12.84
N SER A 54 6.10 20.60 13.11
CA SER A 54 6.77 19.34 12.75
C SER A 54 6.17 18.16 13.49
N ILE A 55 5.93 18.30 14.81
CA ILE A 55 5.26 17.29 15.63
C ILE A 55 3.83 17.04 15.10
N PHE A 56 3.07 18.11 14.81
CA PHE A 56 1.71 17.99 14.30
C PHE A 56 1.65 17.22 12.97
N ASN A 57 2.54 17.55 12.02
CA ASN A 57 2.64 16.83 10.75
C ASN A 57 3.03 15.35 10.94
N TYR A 58 3.95 15.06 11.86
CA TYR A 58 4.33 13.70 12.22
C TYR A 58 3.16 12.91 12.81
N VAL A 59 2.39 13.52 13.71
CA VAL A 59 1.21 12.90 14.34
C VAL A 59 0.14 12.61 13.28
N ILE A 60 -0.17 13.56 12.40
CA ILE A 60 -1.14 13.35 11.31
C ILE A 60 -0.70 12.20 10.40
N ALA A 61 0.55 12.19 9.95
CA ALA A 61 1.06 11.11 9.11
C ALA A 61 0.92 9.74 9.80
N ASN A 62 1.26 9.67 11.08
CA ASN A 62 1.15 8.46 11.89
C ASN A 62 -0.30 8.00 12.07
N ILE A 63 -1.24 8.93 12.25
CA ILE A 63 -2.67 8.62 12.35
C ILE A 63 -3.17 8.05 11.02
N ILE A 64 -2.81 8.66 9.88
CA ILE A 64 -3.17 8.16 8.55
C ILE A 64 -2.60 6.76 8.35
N ASP A 65 -1.33 6.53 8.68
CA ASP A 65 -0.68 5.21 8.50
C ASP A 65 -1.27 4.12 9.40
N LYS A 66 -1.72 4.45 10.59
CA LYS A 66 -2.28 3.47 11.53
C LYS A 66 -3.79 3.27 11.39
N CYS A 67 -4.52 4.28 10.94
CA CYS A 67 -5.98 4.25 10.93
C CYS A 67 -6.56 3.85 9.56
N GLN A 68 -6.88 2.56 9.39
CA GLN A 68 -7.47 2.03 8.15
C GLN A 68 -8.76 2.75 7.74
N TRP A 69 -9.61 3.15 8.69
CA TRP A 69 -10.85 3.86 8.39
C TRP A 69 -10.61 5.21 7.73
N ILE A 70 -9.62 5.97 8.22
CA ILE A 70 -9.22 7.25 7.63
C ILE A 70 -8.70 7.03 6.20
N ARG A 71 -7.81 6.05 6.00
CA ARG A 71 -7.30 5.72 4.68
C ARG A 71 -8.42 5.30 3.72
N LYS A 72 -9.35 4.48 4.18
CA LYS A 72 -10.51 4.07 3.40
C LYS A 72 -11.34 5.28 2.95
N LYS A 73 -11.59 6.24 3.84
CA LYS A 73 -12.33 7.47 3.52
C LYS A 73 -11.57 8.37 2.55
N MET A 74 -10.25 8.50 2.72
CA MET A 74 -9.41 9.36 1.88
C MET A 74 -9.17 8.77 0.47
N LEU A 75 -8.89 7.47 0.38
CA LEU A 75 -8.62 6.78 -0.89
C LEU A 75 -9.92 6.49 -1.66
N GLY A 76 -11.04 6.26 -0.97
CA GLY A 76 -12.30 5.92 -1.60
C GLY A 76 -12.14 4.68 -2.51
N LYS A 77 -12.48 4.81 -3.79
CA LYS A 77 -12.36 3.73 -4.78
C LYS A 77 -10.94 3.23 -5.03
N ASP A 78 -9.94 3.96 -4.60
CA ASP A 78 -8.53 3.56 -4.71
C ASP A 78 -8.05 2.76 -3.48
N PHE A 79 -8.95 2.43 -2.54
CA PHE A 79 -8.63 1.67 -1.34
C PHE A 79 -8.55 0.17 -1.61
N LEU A 80 -7.33 -0.35 -1.74
CA LEU A 80 -7.06 -1.75 -2.07
C LEU A 80 -6.83 -2.65 -0.86
N GLU A 81 -6.61 -2.07 0.33
CA GLU A 81 -6.23 -2.84 1.53
C GLU A 81 -7.19 -3.99 1.85
N GLY A 82 -6.60 -5.10 2.24
CA GLY A 82 -7.32 -6.30 2.67
C GLY A 82 -6.66 -7.58 2.18
N ILE A 83 -7.33 -8.68 2.42
CA ILE A 83 -6.91 -10.01 1.98
C ILE A 83 -7.58 -10.33 0.64
N TRP A 84 -6.79 -10.84 -0.27
CA TRP A 84 -7.20 -11.19 -1.62
C TRP A 84 -6.89 -12.65 -1.90
N MET A 85 -7.86 -13.35 -2.45
CA MET A 85 -7.72 -14.73 -2.89
C MET A 85 -7.44 -14.74 -4.39
N GLN A 86 -6.26 -15.21 -4.79
CA GLN A 86 -5.77 -15.18 -6.16
C GLN A 86 -5.60 -16.57 -6.74
N LYS A 87 -6.17 -16.79 -7.90
CA LYS A 87 -6.02 -17.97 -8.75
C LYS A 87 -4.98 -17.68 -9.84
N ILE A 88 -4.09 -18.63 -10.07
CA ILE A 88 -3.06 -18.54 -11.09
C ILE A 88 -3.36 -19.52 -12.21
N ALA A 89 -3.28 -19.05 -13.46
CA ALA A 89 -3.42 -19.84 -14.65
C ALA A 89 -2.22 -19.64 -15.59
N SER A 90 -1.87 -20.67 -16.37
CA SER A 90 -0.64 -20.65 -17.16
C SER A 90 -0.76 -19.90 -18.47
N ARG A 91 -1.89 -19.99 -19.16
CA ARG A 91 -2.08 -19.44 -20.51
C ARG A 91 -3.26 -18.51 -20.63
N SER A 92 -4.35 -18.78 -19.92
CA SER A 92 -5.53 -17.93 -19.91
C SER A 92 -6.26 -17.98 -18.58
N LEU A 93 -7.10 -16.97 -18.30
CA LEU A 93 -7.90 -16.89 -17.08
C LEU A 93 -8.97 -17.99 -16.97
N THR A 94 -9.33 -18.62 -18.10
CA THR A 94 -10.34 -19.69 -18.18
C THR A 94 -9.76 -21.09 -17.89
N GLU A 95 -8.44 -21.22 -17.86
CA GLU A 95 -7.80 -22.49 -17.55
C GLU A 95 -7.95 -22.90 -16.09
N LYS A 96 -7.82 -24.23 -15.84
CA LYS A 96 -7.74 -24.74 -14.47
C LYS A 96 -6.56 -24.10 -13.74
N PRO A 97 -6.71 -23.74 -12.48
CA PRO A 97 -5.64 -23.11 -11.71
C PRO A 97 -4.43 -24.04 -11.59
N ILE A 98 -3.26 -23.46 -11.68
CA ILE A 98 -2.00 -24.14 -11.40
C ILE A 98 -1.74 -24.07 -9.90
N ASP A 99 -1.90 -22.90 -9.32
CA ASP A 99 -1.63 -22.59 -7.93
C ASP A 99 -2.65 -21.57 -7.39
N TYR A 100 -2.69 -21.45 -6.07
CA TYR A 100 -3.51 -20.49 -5.32
C TYR A 100 -2.62 -19.58 -4.49
N HIS A 101 -2.98 -18.31 -4.43
CA HIS A 101 -2.29 -17.36 -3.54
C HIS A 101 -3.28 -16.70 -2.59
N ILE A 102 -2.85 -16.50 -1.36
CA ILE A 102 -3.48 -15.60 -0.40
C ILE A 102 -2.59 -14.36 -0.30
N ILE A 103 -3.14 -13.21 -0.65
CA ILE A 103 -2.40 -11.95 -0.75
C ILE A 103 -2.95 -10.96 0.25
N SER A 104 -2.07 -10.33 1.01
CA SER A 104 -2.37 -9.18 1.85
C SER A 104 -1.86 -7.92 1.17
N ILE A 105 -2.74 -6.96 0.96
CA ILE A 105 -2.40 -5.62 0.47
C ILE A 105 -2.61 -4.65 1.62
N LEU A 106 -1.57 -3.93 2.01
CA LEU A 106 -1.57 -2.92 3.06
C LEU A 106 -1.00 -1.61 2.52
N TYR A 107 -1.59 -0.48 2.91
CA TYR A 107 -1.02 0.82 2.63
C TYR A 107 -0.06 1.21 3.75
N GLU A 108 1.18 1.46 3.41
CA GLU A 108 2.24 1.84 4.34
C GLU A 108 3.16 2.88 3.69
N LYS A 109 3.42 3.98 4.38
CA LYS A 109 4.39 5.02 3.96
C LYS A 109 4.25 5.51 2.50
N GLY A 110 3.01 5.66 2.03
CA GLY A 110 2.75 6.23 0.71
C GLY A 110 2.66 5.23 -0.45
N PHE A 111 2.81 3.92 -0.21
CA PHE A 111 2.67 2.88 -1.23
C PHE A 111 1.90 1.67 -0.70
N TYR A 112 1.49 0.76 -1.58
CA TYR A 112 0.91 -0.51 -1.20
C TYR A 112 2.01 -1.56 -1.00
N LYS A 113 2.11 -2.08 0.22
CA LYS A 113 2.94 -3.24 0.55
C LYS A 113 2.12 -4.50 0.26
N ILE A 114 2.68 -5.39 -0.53
CA ILE A 114 2.05 -6.65 -0.90
C ILE A 114 2.86 -7.79 -0.28
N THR A 115 2.18 -8.64 0.47
CA THR A 115 2.74 -9.91 0.97
C THR A 115 1.79 -11.02 0.61
N GLY A 116 2.30 -12.22 0.40
CA GLY A 116 1.43 -13.34 0.06
C GLY A 116 2.06 -14.69 0.28
N GLU A 117 1.21 -15.69 0.28
CA GLU A 117 1.55 -17.09 0.41
C GLU A 117 1.02 -17.85 -0.81
N SER A 118 1.84 -18.79 -1.30
CA SER A 118 1.55 -19.63 -2.45
C SER A 118 1.26 -21.04 -2.03
N TYR A 119 0.22 -21.62 -2.60
CA TYR A 119 -0.22 -22.99 -2.35
C TYR A 119 -0.44 -23.72 -3.68
N ASN A 120 -0.04 -24.99 -3.77
CA ASN A 120 -0.31 -25.81 -4.95
C ASN A 120 -1.79 -26.26 -5.00
N LYS A 121 -2.16 -26.94 -6.10
CA LYS A 121 -3.53 -27.49 -6.28
C LYS A 121 -4.01 -28.40 -5.16
N LYS A 122 -3.08 -29.02 -4.41
CA LYS A 122 -3.40 -29.91 -3.28
C LYS A 122 -3.49 -29.15 -1.96
N GLY A 123 -3.32 -27.82 -1.97
CA GLY A 123 -3.34 -26.98 -0.77
C GLY A 123 -2.06 -27.06 0.06
N LYS A 124 -0.96 -27.62 -0.49
CA LYS A 124 0.33 -27.62 0.18
C LYS A 124 0.99 -26.26 -0.03
N TYR A 125 1.49 -25.67 1.03
CA TYR A 125 2.29 -24.45 0.99
C TYR A 125 3.55 -24.65 0.12
N ILE A 126 3.84 -23.66 -0.71
CA ILE A 126 5.01 -23.67 -1.61
C ILE A 126 6.03 -22.63 -1.15
N ALA A 127 5.59 -21.38 -0.99
CA ALA A 127 6.48 -20.25 -0.73
C ALA A 127 5.71 -19.04 -0.21
N SER A 128 6.44 -18.09 0.37
CA SER A 128 5.94 -16.73 0.60
C SER A 128 6.62 -15.74 -0.33
N PHE A 129 5.95 -14.62 -0.58
CA PHE A 129 6.51 -13.54 -1.38
C PHE A 129 6.15 -12.18 -0.77
N GLN A 130 6.97 -11.20 -1.10
CA GLN A 130 6.74 -9.83 -0.66
C GLN A 130 7.22 -8.82 -1.71
N SER A 131 6.59 -7.64 -1.70
CA SER A 131 7.04 -6.48 -2.46
C SER A 131 7.61 -5.42 -1.51
N TYR A 132 8.61 -4.70 -1.98
CA TYR A 132 9.23 -3.60 -1.24
C TYR A 132 8.77 -2.23 -1.74
N SER A 133 8.10 -2.20 -2.88
CA SER A 133 7.57 -0.99 -3.50
C SER A 133 6.39 -1.32 -4.39
N SER A 134 5.57 -0.32 -4.67
CA SER A 134 4.49 -0.45 -5.63
C SER A 134 4.12 0.89 -6.24
N LYS A 135 3.61 0.87 -7.47
CA LYS A 135 3.00 2.02 -8.13
C LYS A 135 1.54 1.70 -8.40
N TYR A 136 0.64 2.58 -7.95
CA TYR A 136 -0.78 2.47 -8.26
C TYR A 136 -1.24 3.72 -8.97
N GLU A 137 -1.70 3.54 -10.21
CA GLU A 137 -2.18 4.62 -11.07
C GLU A 137 -3.22 4.08 -12.05
N ASN A 138 -4.30 4.82 -12.29
CA ASN A 138 -5.36 4.47 -13.24
C ASN A 138 -5.92 3.04 -13.05
N HIS A 139 -6.19 2.66 -11.80
CA HIS A 139 -6.64 1.32 -11.39
C HIS A 139 -5.66 0.18 -11.67
N ILE A 140 -4.41 0.49 -11.97
CA ILE A 140 -3.36 -0.49 -12.21
C ILE A 140 -2.37 -0.43 -11.03
N LEU A 141 -2.12 -1.58 -10.39
CA LEU A 141 -1.11 -1.78 -9.38
C LEU A 141 0.05 -2.57 -9.99
N GLU A 142 1.21 -1.95 -10.05
CA GLU A 142 2.45 -2.57 -10.49
C GLU A 142 3.41 -2.67 -9.32
N TYR A 143 4.03 -3.84 -9.14
CA TYR A 143 5.01 -4.05 -8.08
C TYR A 143 6.05 -5.12 -8.45
N PRO A 144 7.32 -4.92 -8.10
CA PRO A 144 8.31 -5.97 -8.06
C PRO A 144 8.08 -6.84 -6.82
N PHE A 145 8.38 -8.11 -6.91
CA PHE A 145 8.30 -9.03 -5.79
C PHE A 145 9.52 -9.96 -5.72
N THR A 146 9.78 -10.45 -4.52
CA THR A 146 10.76 -11.49 -4.26
C THR A 146 10.06 -12.66 -3.58
N VAL A 147 10.33 -13.87 -4.06
CA VAL A 147 9.89 -15.13 -3.45
C VAL A 147 11.10 -15.78 -2.80
N ALA A 148 10.97 -16.14 -1.54
CA ALA A 148 11.91 -16.99 -0.85
C ALA A 148 11.36 -18.42 -0.84
N THR A 149 12.09 -19.36 -1.39
CA THR A 149 11.76 -20.79 -1.36
C THR A 149 13.00 -21.57 -0.93
N ILE A 150 12.77 -22.67 -0.24
CA ILE A 150 13.84 -23.61 0.13
C ILE A 150 13.73 -24.82 -0.77
N GLU A 151 14.71 -25.03 -1.61
CA GLU A 151 14.83 -26.18 -2.49
C GLU A 151 16.14 -26.90 -2.19
N ASN A 152 16.06 -28.19 -1.80
CA ASN A 152 17.24 -29.02 -1.45
C ASN A 152 18.17 -28.36 -0.40
N ASN A 153 17.60 -27.80 0.68
CA ASN A 153 18.30 -27.06 1.73
C ASN A 153 19.06 -25.80 1.26
N THR A 154 18.77 -25.32 0.04
CA THR A 154 19.36 -24.09 -0.48
C THR A 154 18.27 -23.04 -0.64
N GLU A 155 18.52 -21.85 -0.12
CA GLU A 155 17.62 -20.71 -0.32
C GLU A 155 17.72 -20.24 -1.77
N LYS A 156 16.60 -20.34 -2.49
CA LYS A 156 16.47 -19.84 -3.86
C LYS A 156 15.60 -18.60 -3.88
N LYS A 157 16.14 -17.52 -4.41
CA LYS A 157 15.40 -16.26 -4.58
C LYS A 157 14.88 -16.14 -5.99
N ILE A 158 13.57 -15.96 -6.11
CA ILE A 158 12.88 -15.70 -7.37
C ILE A 158 12.46 -14.25 -7.37
N TYR A 159 12.78 -13.56 -8.45
CA TYR A 159 12.40 -12.16 -8.64
C TYR A 159 11.37 -12.06 -9.75
N GLY A 160 10.47 -11.12 -9.63
CA GLY A 160 9.48 -10.90 -10.66
C GLY A 160 8.79 -9.55 -10.53
N THR A 161 7.90 -9.30 -11.48
CA THR A 161 7.02 -8.13 -11.49
C THR A 161 5.58 -8.59 -11.68
N SER A 162 4.67 -7.85 -11.09
CA SER A 162 3.24 -8.09 -11.24
C SER A 162 2.55 -6.81 -11.68
N LYS A 163 1.58 -6.97 -12.59
CA LYS A 163 0.71 -5.91 -13.06
C LYS A 163 -0.73 -6.34 -12.88
N LEU A 164 -1.43 -5.68 -11.95
CA LEU A 164 -2.80 -6.00 -11.56
C LEU A 164 -3.74 -4.86 -11.97
N THR A 165 -4.80 -5.18 -12.70
CA THR A 165 -5.83 -4.23 -13.12
C THR A 165 -7.09 -4.47 -12.31
N PHE A 166 -7.48 -3.48 -11.53
CA PHE A 166 -8.68 -3.51 -10.70
C PHE A 166 -9.89 -3.05 -11.51
N SER A 167 -11.01 -3.73 -11.35
CA SER A 167 -12.24 -3.34 -12.02
C SER A 167 -12.64 -1.92 -11.59
N PRO A 168 -12.86 -0.97 -12.54
CA PRO A 168 -13.38 0.34 -12.24
C PRO A 168 -14.84 0.18 -11.81
N ALA A 169 -15.10 0.19 -10.52
CA ALA A 169 -16.44 0.12 -9.98
C ALA A 169 -16.79 1.45 -9.30
N ASP A 170 -18.06 1.79 -9.24
CA ASP A 170 -18.55 2.93 -8.46
C ASP A 170 -18.40 2.71 -6.95
N ARG A 171 -17.96 1.52 -6.56
CA ARG A 171 -17.70 1.04 -5.20
C ARG A 171 -16.24 0.62 -5.02
N LEU A 172 -15.90 0.22 -3.80
CA LEU A 172 -14.58 -0.30 -3.46
C LEU A 172 -14.21 -1.49 -4.36
N PRO A 173 -12.96 -1.57 -4.86
CA PRO A 173 -12.50 -2.69 -5.65
C PRO A 173 -12.62 -4.01 -4.88
N ASP A 174 -13.24 -4.98 -5.52
CA ASP A 174 -13.43 -6.33 -4.97
C ASP A 174 -12.84 -7.44 -5.86
N LYS A 175 -12.41 -7.08 -7.09
CA LYS A 175 -11.83 -7.99 -8.07
C LYS A 175 -10.68 -7.32 -8.84
N TYR A 176 -9.68 -8.11 -9.19
CA TYR A 176 -8.66 -7.72 -10.17
C TYR A 176 -8.30 -8.89 -11.09
N ILE A 177 -7.77 -8.54 -12.25
CA ILE A 177 -7.08 -9.44 -13.17
C ILE A 177 -5.68 -8.92 -13.42
N GLY A 178 -4.77 -9.77 -13.86
CA GLY A 178 -3.42 -9.30 -14.14
C GLY A 178 -2.48 -10.36 -14.68
N THR A 179 -1.23 -9.97 -14.75
CA THR A 179 -0.13 -10.81 -15.19
C THR A 179 1.02 -10.76 -14.19
N VAL A 180 1.73 -11.87 -14.09
CA VAL A 180 2.93 -12.02 -13.27
C VAL A 180 4.05 -12.55 -14.16
N CYS A 181 5.17 -11.85 -14.17
CA CYS A 181 6.39 -12.23 -14.85
C CYS A 181 7.45 -12.56 -13.82
N SER A 182 8.19 -13.64 -14.01
CA SER A 182 9.30 -14.00 -13.11
C SER A 182 10.52 -14.41 -13.92
N ASN A 183 11.70 -14.32 -13.31
CA ASN A 183 12.95 -14.74 -13.92
C ASN A 183 13.06 -16.25 -14.20
N LEU A 184 12.12 -17.05 -13.68
CA LEU A 184 12.07 -18.50 -13.93
C LEU A 184 11.22 -18.88 -15.14
N ARG A 185 10.37 -18.00 -15.64
CA ARG A 185 9.43 -18.31 -16.73
C ARG A 185 9.57 -17.32 -17.88
N LYS A 186 9.68 -17.86 -19.11
CA LYS A 186 9.74 -17.03 -20.33
C LYS A 186 8.42 -16.29 -20.59
N ASN A 187 7.29 -16.93 -20.29
CA ASN A 187 5.95 -16.38 -20.56
C ASN A 187 5.31 -15.88 -19.26
N PRO A 188 4.56 -14.77 -19.33
CA PRO A 188 3.76 -14.30 -18.20
C PRO A 188 2.69 -15.33 -17.84
N ILE A 189 2.37 -15.39 -16.57
CA ILE A 189 1.23 -16.12 -16.04
C ILE A 189 0.08 -15.18 -15.75
N TYR A 190 -1.16 -15.67 -15.89
CA TYR A 190 -2.36 -14.89 -15.69
C TYR A 190 -2.91 -15.10 -14.28
N VAL A 191 -3.43 -14.04 -13.72
CA VAL A 191 -3.99 -14.05 -12.37
C VAL A 191 -5.35 -13.40 -12.35
N ILE A 192 -6.25 -13.98 -11.56
CA ILE A 192 -7.53 -13.39 -11.21
C ILE A 192 -7.71 -13.50 -9.71
N ALA A 193 -8.20 -12.45 -9.08
CA ALA A 193 -8.41 -12.45 -7.65
C ALA A 193 -9.68 -11.73 -7.24
N LYS A 194 -10.17 -12.09 -6.07
CA LYS A 194 -11.31 -11.47 -5.42
C LYS A 194 -10.97 -11.15 -3.98
N LYS A 195 -11.43 -10.00 -3.52
CA LYS A 195 -11.21 -9.53 -2.16
C LYS A 195 -12.03 -10.34 -1.17
N LEU A 196 -11.36 -10.89 -0.16
CA LEU A 196 -12.04 -11.64 0.88
C LEU A 196 -12.83 -10.69 1.79
N PRO A 197 -14.13 -10.94 2.03
CA PRO A 197 -14.92 -10.18 2.99
C PRO A 197 -14.32 -10.29 4.40
N LYS A 198 -14.39 -9.19 5.16
CA LYS A 198 -13.91 -9.17 6.54
C LYS A 198 -14.60 -10.24 7.38
N GLY A 199 -13.81 -11.02 8.11
CA GLY A 199 -14.30 -12.11 8.95
C GLY A 199 -14.53 -13.45 8.24
N LYS A 200 -14.43 -13.50 6.89
CA LYS A 200 -14.44 -14.76 6.16
C LYS A 200 -13.04 -15.38 6.17
N CYS A 201 -12.96 -16.68 6.42
CA CYS A 201 -11.75 -17.47 6.33
C CYS A 201 -11.98 -18.62 5.34
N ILE A 202 -11.01 -18.93 4.50
CA ILE A 202 -11.04 -20.08 3.59
C ILE A 202 -9.76 -20.87 3.84
N ASP A 203 -9.90 -22.12 4.26
CA ASP A 203 -8.76 -23.00 4.52
C ASP A 203 -8.40 -23.81 3.27
N LEU A 204 -7.32 -23.41 2.61
CA LEU A 204 -6.80 -24.08 1.40
C LEU A 204 -6.24 -25.49 1.67
N LYS A 205 -5.98 -25.85 2.93
CA LYS A 205 -5.47 -27.18 3.28
C LYS A 205 -6.54 -28.27 3.10
N THR A 206 -7.81 -27.89 3.24
CA THR A 206 -8.95 -28.82 3.05
C THR A 206 -9.40 -28.87 1.59
N SER A 207 -9.99 -29.98 1.17
CA SER A 207 -10.58 -30.10 -0.17
C SER A 207 -11.81 -29.20 -0.35
N GLU A 208 -12.59 -29.02 0.70
CA GLU A 208 -13.76 -28.17 0.73
C GLU A 208 -13.36 -26.70 0.61
N GLY A 209 -12.39 -26.24 1.41
CA GLY A 209 -11.87 -24.87 1.33
C GLY A 209 -11.30 -24.52 -0.04
N ARG A 210 -10.68 -25.48 -0.77
CA ARG A 210 -10.24 -25.25 -2.15
C ARG A 210 -11.40 -25.11 -3.13
N LYS A 211 -12.47 -25.89 -2.98
CA LYS A 211 -13.71 -25.74 -3.76
C LYS A 211 -14.37 -24.39 -3.48
N ASP A 212 -14.44 -24.01 -2.22
CA ASP A 212 -14.97 -22.71 -1.80
C ASP A 212 -14.15 -21.56 -2.36
N PHE A 213 -12.82 -21.71 -2.40
CA PHE A 213 -11.92 -20.74 -3.02
C PHE A 213 -12.20 -20.60 -4.52
N GLU A 214 -12.28 -21.70 -5.26
CA GLU A 214 -12.56 -21.67 -6.70
C GLU A 214 -13.92 -21.07 -7.00
N ALA A 215 -14.96 -21.46 -6.25
CA ALA A 215 -16.29 -20.89 -6.38
C ALA A 215 -16.33 -19.39 -6.01
N PHE A 216 -15.50 -18.97 -5.06
CA PHE A 216 -15.42 -17.57 -4.64
C PHE A 216 -14.74 -16.68 -5.65
N VAL A 217 -13.64 -17.14 -6.30
CA VAL A 217 -12.81 -16.32 -7.21
C VAL A 217 -13.38 -16.27 -8.62
N ASN A 218 -14.07 -17.31 -9.08
CA ASN A 218 -14.76 -17.31 -10.36
C ASN A 218 -16.00 -16.43 -10.32
#